data_7fb7b523e927f822d753bf4f0465f327
#
_entry.id   7fb7b523e927f822d753bf4f0465f327
#
_cell.length_a   1.000
_cell.length_b   1.000
_cell.length_c   1.000
_cell.angle_alpha   90.00
_cell.angle_beta   90.00
_cell.angle_gamma   90.00
#
_symmetry.space_group_name_H-M   'P 1'
#
loop_
_entity.id
_entity.type
_entity.pdbx_description
1 polymer ?
#
loop_
_entity_poly.entity_id
_entity_poly.type
_entity_poly.pdbx_seq_one_letter_code
_entity_poly.pdbx_strand_id
1 'polypeptide(L)'
;METYGKILLIAMPIFLGLVLLEKLYGWAVKKQPFRTMDMLSSMSSGYTNIIKDVLGLSVSILTYGYMVEHWAVYTVKSTVWTYIIAFVVLDISGYWVHRLSHEINFFWNKHAIHHSSEEFDLACALRQSISSFVSLFTIFLLPAALLGVSPTVIAIVAPLHLFAQFWYHTVYIGKMGILEHIIVTPSHHRVHHAINPEYLDKNHGQIFIIWDKLFGT
;
A
#
# COMPACT_ATOMS: atom_id res chain seq x y z
N MET A 1 17.37 5.88 -1.35
CA MET A 1 16.57 6.02 -2.57
C MET A 1 16.92 4.98 -3.65
N GLU A 2 18.19 4.75 -3.94
CA GLU A 2 18.62 3.79 -5.01
C GLU A 2 18.11 2.35 -4.78
N THR A 3 18.23 1.81 -3.56
CA THR A 3 17.75 0.46 -3.23
C THR A 3 16.22 0.32 -3.41
N TYR A 4 15.46 1.29 -2.91
CA TYR A 4 14.01 1.33 -3.05
C TYR A 4 13.58 1.35 -4.53
N GLY A 5 14.19 2.25 -5.33
CA GLY A 5 13.91 2.35 -6.76
C GLY A 5 14.24 1.08 -7.53
N LYS A 6 15.37 0.42 -7.23
CA LYS A 6 15.75 -0.87 -7.85
C LYS A 6 14.73 -1.97 -7.57
N ILE A 7 14.24 -2.06 -6.32
CA ILE A 7 13.22 -3.05 -5.95
C ILE A 7 11.91 -2.79 -6.73
N LEU A 8 11.48 -1.53 -6.82
CA LEU A 8 10.29 -1.16 -7.59
C LEU A 8 10.40 -1.54 -9.07
N LEU A 9 11.55 -1.25 -9.71
CA LEU A 9 11.77 -1.58 -11.12
C LEU A 9 11.72 -3.09 -11.41
N ILE A 10 12.19 -3.92 -10.47
CA ILE A 10 12.10 -5.39 -10.59
C ILE A 10 10.65 -5.85 -10.40
N ALA A 11 9.91 -5.24 -9.50
CA ALA A 11 8.53 -5.63 -9.20
C ALA A 11 7.53 -5.26 -10.31
N MET A 12 7.78 -4.18 -11.06
CA MET A 12 6.87 -3.73 -12.12
C MET A 12 6.53 -4.80 -13.18
N PRO A 13 7.49 -5.49 -13.80
CA PRO A 13 7.18 -6.55 -14.76
C PRO A 13 6.46 -7.74 -14.11
N ILE A 14 6.72 -8.02 -12.84
CA ILE A 14 6.03 -9.08 -12.10
C ILE A 14 4.55 -8.69 -11.91
N PHE A 15 4.26 -7.47 -11.46
CA PHE A 15 2.88 -6.99 -11.31
C PHE A 15 2.13 -6.97 -12.64
N LEU A 16 2.78 -6.51 -13.72
CA LEU A 16 2.20 -6.56 -15.06
C LEU A 16 1.83 -8.00 -15.43
N GLY A 17 2.73 -8.95 -15.23
CA GLY A 17 2.49 -10.36 -15.50
C GLY A 17 1.29 -10.90 -14.71
N LEU A 18 1.20 -10.57 -13.39
CA LEU A 18 0.09 -10.99 -12.54
C LEU A 18 -1.24 -10.38 -12.96
N VAL A 19 -1.28 -9.09 -13.30
CA VAL A 19 -2.48 -8.42 -13.84
C VAL A 19 -2.96 -9.11 -15.11
N LEU A 20 -2.03 -9.36 -16.05
CA LEU A 20 -2.38 -10.05 -17.30
C LEU A 20 -2.88 -11.48 -17.07
N LEU A 21 -2.25 -12.22 -16.16
CA LEU A 21 -2.69 -13.57 -15.79
C LEU A 21 -4.09 -13.56 -15.17
N GLU A 22 -4.38 -12.62 -14.27
CA GLU A 22 -5.73 -12.47 -13.69
C GLU A 22 -6.78 -12.15 -14.76
N LYS A 23 -6.49 -11.22 -15.65
CA LYS A 23 -7.39 -10.87 -16.77
C LYS A 23 -7.62 -12.04 -17.72
N LEU A 24 -6.58 -12.77 -18.08
CA LEU A 24 -6.68 -13.97 -18.91
C LEU A 24 -7.51 -15.07 -18.23
N TYR A 25 -7.32 -15.29 -16.92
CA TYR A 25 -8.12 -16.22 -16.15
C TYR A 25 -9.60 -15.79 -16.11
N GLY A 26 -9.88 -14.52 -15.85
CA GLY A 26 -11.23 -13.98 -15.85
C GLY A 26 -11.92 -14.18 -17.20
N TRP A 27 -11.24 -13.88 -18.30
CA TRP A 27 -11.76 -14.06 -19.65
C TRP A 27 -11.95 -15.54 -20.03
N ALA A 28 -10.93 -16.36 -19.84
CA ALA A 28 -10.94 -17.76 -20.30
C ALA A 28 -11.83 -18.66 -19.45
N VAL A 29 -11.80 -18.51 -18.11
CA VAL A 29 -12.44 -19.40 -17.15
C VAL A 29 -13.77 -18.87 -16.65
N LYS A 30 -13.81 -17.57 -16.28
CA LYS A 30 -15.01 -16.94 -15.69
C LYS A 30 -15.91 -16.25 -16.73
N LYS A 31 -15.49 -16.24 -18.01
CA LYS A 31 -16.22 -15.60 -19.13
C LYS A 31 -16.53 -14.13 -18.89
N GLN A 32 -15.70 -13.43 -18.13
CA GLN A 32 -15.85 -12.03 -17.86
C GLN A 32 -15.31 -11.17 -19.02
N PRO A 33 -15.94 -10.02 -19.32
CA PRO A 33 -15.45 -9.12 -20.36
C PRO A 33 -14.09 -8.52 -19.97
N PHE A 34 -13.25 -8.31 -20.96
CA PHE A 34 -11.95 -7.66 -20.77
C PHE A 34 -12.14 -6.14 -20.76
N ARG A 35 -12.20 -5.51 -19.59
CA ARG A 35 -12.34 -4.04 -19.46
C ARG A 35 -10.98 -3.35 -19.58
N THR A 36 -10.52 -3.23 -20.82
CA THR A 36 -9.16 -2.79 -21.15
C THR A 36 -8.87 -1.36 -20.69
N MET A 37 -9.85 -0.45 -20.82
CA MET A 37 -9.61 0.97 -20.51
C MET A 37 -9.41 1.22 -19.02
N ASP A 38 -10.15 0.56 -18.14
CA ASP A 38 -9.96 0.67 -16.71
C ASP A 38 -8.59 0.10 -16.27
N MET A 39 -8.23 -1.08 -16.80
CA MET A 39 -6.92 -1.69 -16.60
C MET A 39 -5.78 -0.76 -17.06
N LEU A 40 -5.86 -0.21 -18.28
CA LEU A 40 -4.83 0.69 -18.82
C LEU A 40 -4.71 1.97 -18.00
N SER A 41 -5.83 2.54 -17.54
CA SER A 41 -5.85 3.71 -16.65
C SER A 41 -5.14 3.41 -15.32
N SER A 42 -5.48 2.29 -14.68
CA SER A 42 -4.87 1.86 -13.42
C SER A 42 -3.37 1.63 -13.57
N MET A 43 -2.95 0.91 -14.60
CA MET A 43 -1.54 0.64 -14.88
C MET A 43 -0.76 1.92 -15.20
N SER A 44 -1.29 2.78 -16.09
CA SER A 44 -0.67 4.06 -16.45
C SER A 44 -0.43 4.93 -15.21
N SER A 45 -1.42 5.02 -14.34
CA SER A 45 -1.33 5.72 -13.07
C SER A 45 -0.21 5.15 -12.17
N GLY A 46 -0.17 3.83 -11.96
CA GLY A 46 0.86 3.17 -11.15
C GLY A 46 2.26 3.35 -11.72
N TYR A 47 2.45 3.12 -13.01
CA TYR A 47 3.75 3.29 -13.67
C TYR A 47 4.24 4.73 -13.61
N THR A 48 3.37 5.71 -13.81
CA THR A 48 3.72 7.13 -13.72
C THR A 48 4.21 7.50 -12.32
N ASN A 49 3.56 6.99 -11.27
CA ASN A 49 4.00 7.19 -9.90
C ASN A 49 5.38 6.57 -9.63
N ILE A 50 5.61 5.34 -10.08
CA ILE A 50 6.91 4.67 -9.90
C ILE A 50 8.02 5.43 -10.64
N ILE A 51 7.78 5.86 -11.89
CA ILE A 51 8.75 6.67 -12.65
C ILE A 51 9.05 7.97 -11.91
N LYS A 52 8.03 8.66 -11.40
CA LYS A 52 8.18 9.87 -10.58
C LYS A 52 9.09 9.61 -9.37
N ASP A 53 8.88 8.52 -8.65
CA ASP A 53 9.66 8.18 -7.46
C ASP A 53 11.10 7.76 -7.81
N VAL A 54 11.30 7.00 -8.89
CA VAL A 54 12.62 6.61 -9.41
C VAL A 54 13.42 7.83 -9.84
N LEU A 55 12.76 8.81 -10.47
CA LEU A 55 13.40 10.08 -10.88
C LEU A 55 13.63 11.05 -9.70
N GLY A 56 13.21 10.70 -8.48
CA GLY A 56 13.40 11.55 -7.30
C GLY A 56 12.55 12.82 -7.31
N LEU A 57 11.43 12.83 -8.04
CA LEU A 57 10.56 14.00 -8.16
C LEU A 57 9.63 14.18 -6.95
N SER A 58 9.64 13.25 -5.99
CA SER A 58 8.87 13.36 -4.74
C SER A 58 9.66 14.13 -3.69
N VAL A 59 9.04 15.14 -3.10
CA VAL A 59 9.61 15.94 -2.01
C VAL A 59 9.02 15.49 -0.69
N SER A 60 9.86 15.15 0.27
CA SER A 60 9.47 14.88 1.65
C SER A 60 9.79 16.11 2.50
N ILE A 61 8.77 16.71 3.13
CA ILE A 61 8.96 17.87 4.02
C ILE A 61 9.79 17.46 5.24
N LEU A 62 9.50 16.25 5.75
CA LEU A 62 10.25 15.64 6.83
C LEU A 62 10.77 14.28 6.35
N THR A 63 12.09 14.17 6.19
CA THR A 63 12.68 12.91 5.76
C THR A 63 12.86 11.95 6.95
N TYR A 64 12.73 10.66 6.70
CA TYR A 64 12.97 9.65 7.72
C TYR A 64 14.41 9.70 8.25
N GLY A 65 15.38 9.94 7.36
CA GLY A 65 16.78 10.10 7.75
C GLY A 65 17.00 11.23 8.74
N TYR A 66 16.37 12.39 8.52
CA TYR A 66 16.42 13.51 9.44
C TYR A 66 15.84 13.15 10.82
N MET A 67 14.71 12.47 10.86
CA MET A 67 14.11 12.03 12.13
C MET A 67 15.04 11.08 12.91
N VAL A 68 15.66 10.12 12.24
CA VAL A 68 16.62 9.22 12.89
C VAL A 68 17.84 9.97 13.39
N GLU A 69 18.42 10.88 12.57
CA GLU A 69 19.62 11.63 12.95
C GLU A 69 19.41 12.52 14.17
N HIS A 70 18.23 13.15 14.29
CA HIS A 70 18.00 14.19 15.30
C HIS A 70 17.14 13.72 16.48
N TRP A 71 16.33 12.67 16.29
CA TRP A 71 15.32 12.28 17.29
C TRP A 71 15.47 10.84 17.80
N ALA A 72 16.38 10.03 17.24
CA ALA A 72 16.58 8.68 17.73
C ALA A 72 17.05 8.67 19.20
N VAL A 73 16.33 7.95 20.05
CA VAL A 73 16.67 7.74 21.47
C VAL A 73 17.67 6.59 21.61
N TYR A 74 17.62 5.64 20.68
CA TYR A 74 18.45 4.43 20.66
C TYR A 74 19.18 4.32 19.33
N THR A 75 20.24 3.51 19.34
CA THR A 75 20.91 3.03 18.11
C THR A 75 20.78 1.53 18.08
N VAL A 76 19.94 1.01 17.19
CA VAL A 76 19.71 -0.42 17.06
C VAL A 76 20.48 -0.99 15.88
N LYS A 77 21.06 -2.18 16.08
CA LYS A 77 21.71 -2.94 15.00
C LYS A 77 20.65 -3.49 14.05
N SER A 78 20.98 -3.57 12.76
CA SER A 78 20.13 -4.21 11.75
C SER A 78 20.17 -5.73 11.93
N THR A 79 19.22 -6.26 12.67
CA THR A 79 18.99 -7.69 12.90
C THR A 79 17.65 -8.10 12.32
N VAL A 80 17.35 -9.38 12.23
CA VAL A 80 16.04 -9.87 11.80
C VAL A 80 14.90 -9.25 12.62
N TRP A 81 15.10 -9.04 13.91
CA TRP A 81 14.12 -8.41 14.80
C TRP A 81 13.86 -6.94 14.44
N THR A 82 14.90 -6.22 14.04
CA THR A 82 14.75 -4.83 13.58
C THR A 82 13.91 -4.74 12.31
N TYR A 83 14.05 -5.70 11.38
CA TYR A 83 13.20 -5.78 10.19
C TYR A 83 11.74 -6.12 10.54
N ILE A 84 11.51 -7.04 11.48
CA ILE A 84 10.16 -7.38 11.96
C ILE A 84 9.52 -6.16 12.62
N ILE A 85 10.21 -5.47 13.51
CA ILE A 85 9.71 -4.25 14.16
C ILE A 85 9.41 -3.17 13.12
N ALA A 86 10.31 -2.95 12.17
CA ALA A 86 10.10 -1.99 11.09
C ALA A 86 8.84 -2.34 10.26
N PHE A 87 8.61 -3.62 9.96
CA PHE A 87 7.42 -4.07 9.24
C PHE A 87 6.13 -3.77 10.03
N VAL A 88 6.09 -4.07 11.33
CA VAL A 88 4.93 -3.80 12.19
C VAL A 88 4.69 -2.30 12.34
N VAL A 89 5.74 -1.49 12.50
CA VAL A 89 5.60 -0.02 12.57
C VAL A 89 5.12 0.56 11.25
N LEU A 90 5.61 0.05 10.12
CA LEU A 90 5.10 0.45 8.80
C LEU A 90 3.61 0.11 8.64
N ASP A 91 3.21 -1.05 9.14
CA ASP A 91 1.83 -1.51 9.01
C ASP A 91 0.84 -0.67 9.83
N ILE A 92 1.12 -0.39 11.09
CA ILE A 92 0.27 0.50 11.91
C ILE A 92 0.33 1.95 11.39
N SER A 93 1.48 2.41 10.90
CA SER A 93 1.59 3.73 10.26
C SER A 93 0.73 3.80 8.99
N GLY A 94 0.77 2.75 8.18
CA GLY A 94 -0.05 2.60 6.98
C GLY A 94 -1.55 2.60 7.30
N TYR A 95 -1.96 1.89 8.36
CA TYR A 95 -3.34 1.92 8.85
C TYR A 95 -3.80 3.37 9.15
N TRP A 96 -3.02 4.13 9.92
CA TRP A 96 -3.39 5.51 10.26
C TRP A 96 -3.40 6.43 9.04
N VAL A 97 -2.41 6.30 8.15
CA VAL A 97 -2.37 7.06 6.88
C VAL A 97 -3.62 6.75 6.05
N HIS A 98 -3.99 5.47 5.93
CA HIS A 98 -5.14 5.02 5.16
C HIS A 98 -6.45 5.53 5.77
N ARG A 99 -6.64 5.35 7.07
CA ARG A 99 -7.79 5.85 7.81
C ARG A 99 -7.97 7.37 7.65
N LEU A 100 -6.91 8.14 7.88
CA LEU A 100 -6.96 9.60 7.71
C LEU A 100 -7.20 10.01 6.25
N SER A 101 -6.78 9.16 5.30
CA SER A 101 -7.08 9.39 3.87
C SER A 101 -8.55 9.23 3.55
N HIS A 102 -9.31 8.49 4.35
CA HIS A 102 -10.77 8.41 4.26
C HIS A 102 -11.48 9.50 5.06
N GLU A 103 -11.01 9.80 6.27
CA GLU A 103 -11.69 10.72 7.19
C GLU A 103 -11.46 12.20 6.88
N ILE A 104 -10.35 12.55 6.19
CA ILE A 104 -9.98 13.95 5.93
C ILE A 104 -10.05 14.25 4.43
N ASN A 105 -10.96 15.12 4.01
CA ASN A 105 -11.18 15.49 2.61
C ASN A 105 -9.91 15.86 1.83
N PHE A 106 -8.98 16.57 2.46
CA PHE A 106 -7.72 16.93 1.81
C PHE A 106 -6.92 15.70 1.38
N PHE A 107 -6.89 14.66 2.20
CA PHE A 107 -6.19 13.40 1.88
C PHE A 107 -7.06 12.49 1.02
N TRP A 108 -8.38 12.51 1.20
CA TRP A 108 -9.33 11.79 0.37
C TRP A 108 -9.19 12.13 -1.11
N ASN A 109 -8.98 13.38 -1.48
CA ASN A 109 -8.78 13.79 -2.87
C ASN A 109 -7.68 13.00 -3.60
N LYS A 110 -6.67 12.54 -2.88
CA LYS A 110 -5.61 11.68 -3.43
C LYS A 110 -6.03 10.22 -3.45
N HIS A 111 -6.66 9.77 -2.37
CA HIS A 111 -7.04 8.37 -2.17
C HIS A 111 -8.28 7.99 -2.98
N ALA A 112 -9.17 8.92 -3.25
CA ALA A 112 -10.32 8.75 -4.14
C ALA A 112 -9.93 8.28 -5.55
N ILE A 113 -8.74 8.61 -6.04
CA ILE A 113 -8.23 8.09 -7.31
C ILE A 113 -8.08 6.56 -7.25
N HIS A 114 -7.60 6.01 -6.13
CA HIS A 114 -7.51 4.57 -5.91
C HIS A 114 -8.91 3.93 -5.91
N HIS A 115 -9.88 4.53 -5.24
CA HIS A 115 -11.28 4.08 -5.18
C HIS A 115 -12.09 4.36 -6.46
N SER A 116 -11.53 5.05 -7.46
CA SER A 116 -12.23 5.38 -8.71
C SER A 116 -12.18 4.26 -9.77
N SER A 117 -11.56 3.12 -9.49
CA SER A 117 -11.59 1.99 -10.41
C SER A 117 -13.00 1.39 -10.47
N GLU A 118 -13.49 1.13 -11.68
CA GLU A 118 -14.77 0.45 -11.88
C GLU A 118 -14.66 -1.06 -11.64
N GLU A 119 -13.43 -1.59 -11.75
CA GLU A 119 -13.14 -2.99 -11.54
C GLU A 119 -12.33 -3.17 -10.24
N PHE A 120 -12.68 -4.19 -9.46
CA PHE A 120 -11.89 -4.60 -8.31
C PHE A 120 -11.03 -5.81 -8.70
N ASP A 121 -9.83 -5.53 -9.16
CA ASP A 121 -8.85 -6.51 -9.66
C ASP A 121 -7.41 -6.09 -9.34
N LEU A 122 -6.43 -6.92 -9.70
CA LEU A 122 -5.02 -6.61 -9.42
C LEU A 122 -4.54 -5.31 -10.09
N ALA A 123 -5.18 -4.86 -11.18
CA ALA A 123 -4.83 -3.58 -11.78
C ALA A 123 -5.28 -2.40 -10.90
N CYS A 124 -6.40 -2.53 -10.19
CA CYS A 124 -6.88 -1.52 -9.25
C CYS A 124 -5.83 -1.18 -8.18
N ALA A 125 -5.07 -2.16 -7.69
CA ALA A 125 -3.97 -1.94 -6.74
C ALA A 125 -2.93 -0.94 -7.25
N LEU A 126 -2.75 -0.82 -8.57
CA LEU A 126 -1.79 0.08 -9.20
C LEU A 126 -2.36 1.50 -9.43
N ARG A 127 -3.67 1.70 -9.25
CA ARG A 127 -4.30 3.01 -9.42
C ARG A 127 -3.96 3.93 -8.26
N GLN A 128 -3.03 4.87 -8.50
CA GLN A 128 -2.52 5.79 -7.49
C GLN A 128 -2.51 7.22 -8.01
N SER A 129 -2.76 8.20 -7.14
CA SER A 129 -2.72 9.61 -7.53
C SER A 129 -1.31 10.08 -7.86
N ILE A 130 -1.12 10.71 -9.01
CA ILE A 130 0.13 11.36 -9.37
C ILE A 130 0.44 12.58 -8.51
N SER A 131 -0.57 13.19 -7.87
CA SER A 131 -0.43 14.40 -7.05
C SER A 131 0.40 14.19 -5.76
N SER A 132 0.91 12.99 -5.52
CA SER A 132 1.77 12.67 -4.37
C SER A 132 3.21 13.17 -4.54
N PHE A 133 3.39 14.42 -5.00
CA PHE A 133 4.71 15.05 -5.08
C PHE A 133 5.26 15.46 -3.70
N VAL A 134 4.37 15.76 -2.75
CA VAL A 134 4.74 16.14 -1.39
C VAL A 134 4.27 15.09 -0.41
N SER A 135 5.18 14.48 0.32
CA SER A 135 4.87 13.51 1.39
C SER A 135 4.81 14.22 2.74
N LEU A 136 3.64 14.16 3.37
CA LEU A 136 3.41 14.60 4.75
C LEU A 136 3.41 13.43 5.74
N PHE A 137 3.23 12.22 5.23
CA PHE A 137 2.96 11.03 6.07
C PHE A 137 4.21 10.39 6.67
N THR A 138 5.41 10.87 6.33
CA THR A 138 6.67 10.36 6.91
C THR A 138 6.69 10.48 8.44
N ILE A 139 5.95 11.44 9.00
CA ILE A 139 5.82 11.62 10.46
C ILE A 139 5.27 10.37 11.17
N PHE A 140 4.43 9.57 10.50
CA PHE A 140 3.90 8.33 11.09
C PHE A 140 4.96 7.25 11.29
N LEU A 141 6.15 7.41 10.69
CA LEU A 141 7.31 6.56 10.94
C LEU A 141 8.13 7.00 12.16
N LEU A 142 7.67 8.04 12.89
CA LEU A 142 8.32 8.55 14.08
C LEU A 142 8.61 7.43 15.12
N PRO A 143 7.73 6.46 15.40
CA PRO A 143 8.06 5.39 16.34
C PRO A 143 9.29 4.59 15.94
N ALA A 144 9.45 4.26 14.65
CA ALA A 144 10.64 3.57 14.16
C ALA A 144 11.90 4.47 14.25
N ALA A 145 11.75 5.77 13.97
CA ALA A 145 12.85 6.72 14.06
C ALA A 145 13.33 6.90 15.52
N LEU A 146 12.42 7.02 16.48
CA LEU A 146 12.75 7.10 17.90
C LEU A 146 13.48 5.84 18.40
N LEU A 147 13.10 4.68 17.89
CA LEU A 147 13.80 3.41 18.17
C LEU A 147 15.17 3.32 17.49
N GLY A 148 15.53 4.25 16.61
CA GLY A 148 16.80 4.26 15.87
C GLY A 148 16.89 3.21 14.78
N VAL A 149 15.75 2.80 14.20
CA VAL A 149 15.74 1.91 13.03
C VAL A 149 16.38 2.62 11.84
N SER A 150 17.40 2.02 11.23
CA SER A 150 18.15 2.70 10.19
C SER A 150 17.32 2.97 8.93
N PRO A 151 17.58 4.07 8.19
CA PRO A 151 16.93 4.35 6.92
C PRO A 151 17.07 3.23 5.89
N THR A 152 18.16 2.47 5.93
CA THR A 152 18.37 1.31 5.04
C THR A 152 17.37 0.19 5.31
N VAL A 153 17.04 -0.09 6.59
CA VAL A 153 16.03 -1.08 6.96
C VAL A 153 14.67 -0.66 6.40
N ILE A 154 14.26 0.60 6.59
CA ILE A 154 13.01 1.12 6.06
C ILE A 154 12.99 1.07 4.52
N ALA A 155 14.09 1.42 3.85
CA ALA A 155 14.20 1.37 2.38
C ALA A 155 14.04 -0.05 1.80
N ILE A 156 14.30 -1.08 2.58
CA ILE A 156 14.09 -2.49 2.20
C ILE A 156 12.67 -2.94 2.57
N VAL A 157 12.23 -2.63 3.80
CA VAL A 157 10.96 -3.14 4.31
C VAL A 157 9.74 -2.45 3.64
N ALA A 158 9.84 -1.14 3.35
CA ALA A 158 8.71 -0.39 2.80
C ALA A 158 8.22 -0.92 1.44
N PRO A 159 9.07 -1.21 0.43
CA PRO A 159 8.60 -1.79 -0.82
C PRO A 159 8.07 -3.22 -0.63
N LEU A 160 8.65 -4.04 0.25
CA LEU A 160 8.13 -5.37 0.55
C LEU A 160 6.74 -5.31 1.19
N HIS A 161 6.55 -4.37 2.11
CA HIS A 161 5.25 -4.10 2.73
C HIS A 161 4.22 -3.63 1.68
N LEU A 162 4.61 -2.75 0.76
CA LEU A 162 3.75 -2.30 -0.35
C LEU A 162 3.36 -3.48 -1.25
N PHE A 163 4.30 -4.35 -1.60
CA PHE A 163 4.04 -5.52 -2.46
C PHE A 163 3.11 -6.52 -1.79
N ALA A 164 3.23 -6.68 -0.47
CA ALA A 164 2.34 -7.53 0.30
C ALA A 164 0.88 -7.03 0.33
N GLN A 165 0.58 -5.84 -0.20
CA GLN A 165 -0.77 -5.30 -0.32
C GLN A 165 -1.40 -5.53 -1.71
N PHE A 166 -0.62 -5.90 -2.69
CA PHE A 166 -1.08 -6.05 -4.07
C PHE A 166 -2.08 -7.21 -4.24
N TRP A 167 -1.79 -8.36 -3.66
CA TRP A 167 -2.49 -9.61 -3.92
C TRP A 167 -3.96 -9.65 -3.49
N TYR A 168 -4.37 -8.81 -2.55
CA TYR A 168 -5.73 -8.85 -2.04
C TYR A 168 -6.74 -8.01 -2.87
N HIS A 169 -6.28 -7.31 -3.91
CA HIS A 169 -7.14 -6.61 -4.87
C HIS A 169 -7.66 -7.58 -5.94
N THR A 170 -8.48 -8.54 -5.54
CA THR A 170 -9.05 -9.50 -6.49
C THR A 170 -10.42 -10.01 -6.05
N VAL A 171 -11.29 -10.30 -7.03
CA VAL A 171 -12.58 -10.96 -6.79
C VAL A 171 -12.49 -12.48 -6.78
N TYR A 172 -11.36 -13.05 -7.20
CA TYR A 172 -11.25 -14.50 -7.41
C TYR A 172 -10.89 -15.29 -6.16
N ILE A 173 -10.45 -14.62 -5.10
CA ILE A 173 -10.15 -15.25 -3.81
C ILE A 173 -11.31 -14.95 -2.86
N GLY A 174 -11.98 -16.00 -2.38
CA GLY A 174 -13.07 -15.92 -1.40
C GLY A 174 -12.57 -15.80 0.04
N LYS A 175 -13.41 -16.21 1.00
CA LYS A 175 -13.06 -16.24 2.42
C LYS A 175 -11.91 -17.21 2.69
N MET A 176 -10.95 -16.77 3.51
CA MET A 176 -9.71 -17.48 3.82
C MET A 176 -9.69 -18.07 5.25
N GLY A 177 -10.87 -18.23 5.86
CA GLY A 177 -11.00 -18.87 7.17
C GLY A 177 -10.26 -18.14 8.28
N ILE A 178 -9.37 -18.84 8.99
CA ILE A 178 -8.66 -18.28 10.15
C ILE A 178 -7.76 -17.10 9.80
N LEU A 179 -7.27 -17.03 8.56
CA LEU A 179 -6.41 -15.90 8.12
C LEU A 179 -7.15 -14.57 8.16
N GLU A 180 -8.47 -14.55 7.99
CA GLU A 180 -9.29 -13.34 8.10
C GLU A 180 -9.32 -12.74 9.51
N HIS A 181 -8.82 -13.45 10.50
CA HIS A 181 -8.69 -12.92 11.85
C HIS A 181 -7.36 -12.20 12.10
N ILE A 182 -6.37 -12.40 11.23
CA ILE A 182 -4.99 -11.95 11.43
C ILE A 182 -4.57 -10.95 10.35
N ILE A 183 -4.83 -11.28 9.08
CA ILE A 183 -4.39 -10.46 7.95
C ILE A 183 -5.57 -9.91 7.16
N VAL A 184 -5.32 -8.82 6.45
CA VAL A 184 -6.24 -8.29 5.43
C VAL A 184 -6.28 -9.27 4.27
N THR A 185 -7.49 -9.71 3.93
CA THR A 185 -7.76 -10.64 2.84
C THR A 185 -8.52 -9.93 1.71
N PRO A 186 -8.65 -10.54 0.53
CA PRO A 186 -9.51 -10.00 -0.52
C PRO A 186 -10.96 -9.74 -0.06
N SER A 187 -11.48 -10.53 0.90
CA SER A 187 -12.82 -10.32 1.47
C SER A 187 -12.92 -9.00 2.23
N HIS A 188 -11.92 -8.68 3.06
CA HIS A 188 -11.87 -7.40 3.79
C HIS A 188 -11.72 -6.22 2.84
N HIS A 189 -10.83 -6.33 1.87
CA HIS A 189 -10.51 -5.22 0.99
C HIS A 189 -11.61 -4.95 -0.04
N ARG A 190 -12.41 -5.96 -0.43
CA ARG A 190 -13.65 -5.75 -1.19
C ARG A 190 -14.69 -4.94 -0.41
N VAL A 191 -14.81 -5.18 0.91
CA VAL A 191 -15.67 -4.35 1.77
C VAL A 191 -15.16 -2.93 1.81
N HIS A 192 -13.84 -2.74 1.96
CA HIS A 192 -13.21 -1.42 1.97
C HIS A 192 -13.48 -0.61 0.67
N HIS A 193 -13.43 -1.26 -0.50
CA HIS A 193 -13.73 -0.62 -1.79
C HIS A 193 -15.23 -0.54 -2.12
N ALA A 194 -16.10 -1.08 -1.29
CA ALA A 194 -17.54 -1.09 -1.56
C ALA A 194 -18.15 0.31 -1.32
N ILE A 195 -19.11 0.68 -2.19
CA ILE A 195 -19.82 1.95 -2.13
C ILE A 195 -21.12 1.89 -1.31
N ASN A 196 -21.44 0.74 -0.72
CA ASN A 196 -22.61 0.55 0.10
C ASN A 196 -22.45 1.33 1.41
N PRO A 197 -23.47 2.07 1.87
CA PRO A 197 -23.37 2.90 3.07
C PRO A 197 -22.88 2.16 4.33
N GLU A 198 -23.27 0.90 4.50
CA GLU A 198 -22.89 0.05 5.63
C GLU A 198 -21.42 -0.38 5.61
N TYR A 199 -20.73 -0.24 4.47
CA TYR A 199 -19.32 -0.64 4.27
C TYR A 199 -18.36 0.53 4.19
N LEU A 200 -18.88 1.76 4.10
CA LEU A 200 -18.04 2.95 4.02
C LEU A 200 -17.14 3.08 5.25
N ASP A 201 -15.90 3.50 5.00
CA ASP A 201 -14.88 3.76 6.03
C ASP A 201 -14.61 2.56 6.96
N LYS A 202 -14.55 1.36 6.36
CA LYS A 202 -14.22 0.10 7.04
C LYS A 202 -12.94 -0.51 6.48
N ASN A 203 -12.26 -1.31 7.33
CA ASN A 203 -11.11 -2.15 6.96
C ASN A 203 -9.94 -1.35 6.36
N HIS A 204 -9.38 -0.41 7.13
CA HIS A 204 -8.22 0.40 6.71
C HIS A 204 -6.87 -0.31 6.87
N GLY A 205 -6.84 -1.53 7.44
CA GLY A 205 -5.62 -2.32 7.63
C GLY A 205 -4.86 -2.51 6.32
N GLN A 206 -3.53 -2.53 6.42
CA GLN A 206 -2.65 -2.75 5.26
C GLN A 206 -2.34 -4.24 5.10
N ILE A 207 -1.68 -4.84 6.09
CA ILE A 207 -1.40 -6.28 6.13
C ILE A 207 -2.15 -6.94 7.29
N PHE A 208 -2.16 -6.30 8.48
CA PHE A 208 -2.84 -6.85 9.65
C PHE A 208 -4.20 -6.21 9.85
N ILE A 209 -5.26 -7.05 9.85
CA ILE A 209 -6.65 -6.64 10.16
C ILE A 209 -6.83 -6.35 11.66
N ILE A 210 -5.84 -6.66 12.47
CA ILE A 210 -5.89 -6.44 13.92
C ILE A 210 -6.04 -4.96 14.29
N TRP A 211 -5.55 -4.05 13.46
CA TRP A 211 -5.70 -2.61 13.71
C TRP A 211 -7.15 -2.17 13.58
N ASP A 212 -7.87 -2.66 12.57
CA ASP A 212 -9.30 -2.39 12.42
C ASP A 212 -10.09 -2.91 13.62
N LYS A 213 -9.76 -4.11 14.11
CA LYS A 213 -10.39 -4.67 15.32
C LYS A 213 -10.07 -3.87 16.56
N LEU A 214 -8.85 -3.35 16.68
CA LEU A 214 -8.41 -2.57 17.83
C LEU A 214 -9.05 -1.17 17.87
N PHE A 215 -9.20 -0.54 16.71
CA PHE A 215 -9.68 0.84 16.57
C PHE A 215 -11.15 0.94 16.11
N GLY A 216 -11.82 -0.19 15.88
CA GLY A 216 -13.27 -0.27 15.61
C GLY A 216 -13.69 0.14 14.19
N THR A 217 -12.81 -0.04 13.18
CA THR A 217 -13.10 0.27 11.77
C THR A 217 -13.37 -0.93 10.88
#